data_e26bb75b1868d076c65e8bf337fcb00a
#
_entry.id   e26bb75b1868d076c65e8bf337fcb00a
#
_cell.length_a   1.000
_cell.length_b   1.000
_cell.length_c   1.000
_cell.angle_alpha   90.00
_cell.angle_beta   90.00
_cell.angle_gamma   90.00
#
_symmetry.space_group_name_H-M   'P 1'
#
loop_
_entity.id
_entity.type
_entity.pdbx_description
1 polymer ?
#
loop_
_entity_poly.entity_id
_entity_poly.type
_entity_poly.pdbx_seq_one_letter_code
_entity_poly.pdbx_strand_id
1 'polypeptide(L)'
;GADIVDTNIWNFAGGPAAPAIELIWIFCQKMGVELDINMEAVAKINKELYAIRKELDAVDAVKVFPNPFNPLTDKLPEHIDKEFDRAVAAAKSGNEAELIDACHAIERYFNFPKPNELVQKAEIPGGMYTNMVAQLKQLKAESILESAMKLIPRVRLDAGLPPLVTPTSQIVGAQAVNCALDIKNGKPMYSNVSNQFVNLVKG
;
A
#
# COMPACT_ATOMS: atom_id res chain seq x y z
N GLY A 1 15.24 -12.82 0.91
CA GLY A 1 14.44 -11.97 0.07
C GLY A 1 13.06 -12.54 -0.16
N ALA A 2 12.19 -11.77 -0.79
CA ALA A 2 10.88 -12.23 -1.21
C ALA A 2 11.00 -12.93 -2.57
N ASP A 3 10.34 -14.09 -2.72
CA ASP A 3 10.29 -14.84 -3.98
C ASP A 3 9.08 -14.44 -4.83
N ILE A 4 8.07 -13.83 -4.21
CA ILE A 4 6.84 -13.37 -4.85
C ILE A 4 6.57 -11.94 -4.38
N VAL A 5 6.23 -11.05 -5.30
CA VAL A 5 5.90 -9.64 -5.03
C VAL A 5 4.58 -9.31 -5.72
N ASP A 6 3.63 -8.81 -4.94
CA ASP A 6 2.39 -8.26 -5.49
C ASP A 6 2.67 -6.88 -6.10
N THR A 7 2.15 -6.66 -7.30
CA THR A 7 2.33 -5.41 -8.04
C THR A 7 1.01 -4.90 -8.58
N ASN A 8 1.01 -3.64 -8.96
CA ASN A 8 -0.08 -3.04 -9.69
C ASN A 8 0.41 -2.58 -11.07
N ILE A 9 -0.50 -2.23 -11.95
CA ILE A 9 -0.15 -1.63 -13.22
C ILE A 9 -0.01 -0.12 -13.06
N TRP A 10 0.82 0.55 -13.88
CA TRP A 10 1.23 1.94 -13.76
C TRP A 10 0.14 2.92 -13.32
N ASN A 11 -0.96 2.96 -14.08
CA ASN A 11 -2.02 3.96 -13.87
C ASN A 11 -2.83 3.77 -12.57
N PHE A 12 -2.70 2.64 -11.89
CA PHE A 12 -3.41 2.28 -10.67
C PHE A 12 -2.47 1.97 -9.50
N ALA A 13 -1.19 2.26 -9.66
CA ALA A 13 -0.17 2.03 -8.63
C ALA A 13 0.05 3.25 -7.73
N GLY A 14 0.77 3.04 -6.64
CA GLY A 14 1.18 4.09 -5.69
C GLY A 14 0.12 4.44 -4.65
N GLY A 15 0.48 5.32 -3.72
CA GLY A 15 -0.36 5.63 -2.56
C GLY A 15 -0.62 4.41 -1.69
N PRO A 16 -1.90 4.03 -1.45
CA PRO A 16 -2.25 2.83 -0.71
C PRO A 16 -2.20 1.54 -1.54
N ALA A 17 -1.98 1.63 -2.85
CA ALA A 17 -1.89 0.48 -3.75
C ALA A 17 -0.47 -0.09 -3.81
N ALA A 18 -0.36 -1.31 -4.33
CA ALA A 18 0.94 -1.94 -4.59
C ALA A 18 1.78 -1.13 -5.59
N PRO A 19 3.11 -1.29 -5.61
CA PRO A 19 3.99 -0.59 -6.54
C PRO A 19 3.70 -0.99 -7.99
N ALA A 20 4.05 -0.11 -8.93
CA ALA A 20 3.93 -0.40 -10.35
C ALA A 20 4.89 -1.50 -10.78
N ILE A 21 4.40 -2.47 -11.56
CA ILE A 21 5.22 -3.55 -12.12
C ILE A 21 6.38 -3.01 -12.95
N GLU A 22 6.20 -1.87 -13.62
CA GLU A 22 7.23 -1.22 -14.43
C GLU A 22 8.39 -0.72 -13.56
N LEU A 23 8.12 -0.18 -12.36
CA LEU A 23 9.17 0.21 -11.42
C LEU A 23 9.92 -1.01 -10.89
N ILE A 24 9.20 -2.07 -10.53
CA ILE A 24 9.80 -3.34 -10.09
C ILE A 24 10.67 -3.92 -11.19
N TRP A 25 10.22 -3.88 -12.44
CA TRP A 25 11.01 -4.34 -13.59
C TRP A 25 12.32 -3.56 -13.73
N ILE A 26 12.29 -2.21 -13.62
CA ILE A 26 13.50 -1.38 -13.67
C ILE A 26 14.46 -1.74 -12.52
N PHE A 27 13.98 -1.88 -11.30
CA PHE A 27 14.79 -2.32 -10.16
C PHE A 27 15.44 -3.68 -10.41
N CYS A 28 14.68 -4.65 -10.91
CA CYS A 28 15.20 -5.98 -11.24
C CYS A 28 16.29 -5.91 -12.31
N GLN A 29 16.09 -5.11 -13.38
CA GLN A 29 17.13 -4.89 -14.40
C GLN A 29 18.42 -4.34 -13.78
N LYS A 30 18.33 -3.34 -12.91
CA LYS A 30 19.50 -2.76 -12.22
C LYS A 30 20.16 -3.73 -11.23
N MET A 31 19.43 -4.70 -10.70
CA MET A 31 19.96 -5.74 -9.85
C MET A 31 20.48 -6.98 -10.61
N GLY A 32 20.29 -7.04 -11.93
CA GLY A 32 20.61 -8.20 -12.75
C GLY A 32 19.67 -9.39 -12.52
N VAL A 33 18.44 -9.12 -12.11
CA VAL A 33 17.40 -10.13 -11.89
C VAL A 33 16.47 -10.16 -13.11
N GLU A 34 16.37 -11.31 -13.76
CA GLU A 34 15.41 -11.50 -14.86
C GLU A 34 14.03 -11.78 -14.29
N LEU A 35 13.03 -11.11 -14.87
CA LEU A 35 11.62 -11.37 -14.61
C LEU A 35 10.99 -11.95 -15.88
N ASP A 36 10.30 -13.08 -15.75
CA ASP A 36 9.52 -13.67 -16.83
C ASP A 36 8.18 -12.95 -17.01
N ILE A 37 8.27 -11.70 -17.50
CA ILE A 37 7.11 -10.81 -17.68
C ILE A 37 7.13 -10.28 -19.11
N ASN A 38 6.00 -10.38 -19.80
CA ASN A 38 5.81 -9.77 -21.10
C ASN A 38 5.53 -8.27 -20.96
N MET A 39 6.60 -7.46 -20.90
CA MET A 39 6.49 -5.99 -20.72
C MET A 39 5.84 -5.30 -21.93
N GLU A 40 5.86 -5.89 -23.13
CA GLU A 40 5.10 -5.35 -24.26
C GLU A 40 3.59 -5.47 -24.05
N ALA A 41 3.14 -6.59 -23.47
CA ALA A 41 1.74 -6.77 -23.08
C ALA A 41 1.36 -5.78 -21.96
N VAL A 42 2.22 -5.57 -20.96
CA VAL A 42 2.04 -4.57 -19.90
C VAL A 42 1.86 -3.17 -20.50
N ALA A 43 2.72 -2.77 -21.45
CA ALA A 43 2.63 -1.46 -22.10
C ALA A 43 1.31 -1.27 -22.88
N LYS A 44 0.83 -2.32 -23.56
CA LYS A 44 -0.48 -2.29 -24.24
C LYS A 44 -1.62 -2.13 -23.26
N ILE A 45 -1.62 -2.90 -22.17
CA ILE A 45 -2.64 -2.80 -21.11
C ILE A 45 -2.64 -1.41 -20.48
N ASN A 46 -1.47 -0.84 -20.20
CA ASN A 46 -1.38 0.51 -19.64
C ASN A 46 -2.00 1.58 -20.54
N LYS A 47 -1.80 1.46 -21.85
CA LYS A 47 -2.39 2.39 -22.82
C LYS A 47 -3.92 2.37 -22.76
N GLU A 48 -4.52 1.19 -22.71
CA GLU A 48 -5.98 1.04 -22.59
C GLU A 48 -6.49 1.53 -21.22
N LEU A 49 -5.80 1.16 -20.14
CA LEU A 49 -6.17 1.54 -18.77
C LEU A 49 -6.02 3.04 -18.52
N TYR A 50 -5.20 3.76 -19.27
CA TYR A 50 -5.07 5.21 -19.13
C TYR A 50 -6.37 5.95 -19.44
N ALA A 51 -7.11 5.51 -20.46
CA ALA A 51 -8.43 6.09 -20.78
C ALA A 51 -9.43 5.85 -19.63
N ILE A 52 -9.49 4.61 -19.14
CA ILE A 52 -10.34 4.24 -18.01
C ILE A 52 -9.97 5.05 -16.74
N ARG A 53 -8.68 5.20 -16.45
CA ARG A 53 -8.21 5.99 -15.31
C ARG A 53 -8.64 7.44 -15.39
N LYS A 54 -8.63 8.03 -16.59
CA LYS A 54 -9.13 9.39 -16.82
C LYS A 54 -10.64 9.53 -16.57
N GLU A 55 -11.41 8.54 -16.97
CA GLU A 55 -12.86 8.54 -16.70
C GLU A 55 -13.15 8.46 -15.20
N LEU A 56 -12.40 7.63 -14.47
CA LEU A 56 -12.52 7.49 -13.01
C LEU A 56 -12.14 8.77 -12.26
N ASP A 57 -11.32 9.66 -12.84
CA ASP A 57 -10.95 10.93 -12.22
C ASP A 57 -12.17 11.82 -11.88
N ALA A 58 -13.28 11.66 -12.58
CA ALA A 58 -14.51 12.40 -12.30
C ALA A 58 -15.10 12.06 -10.92
N VAL A 59 -14.93 10.82 -10.45
CA VAL A 59 -15.50 10.31 -9.19
C VAL A 59 -14.45 10.03 -8.11
N ASP A 60 -13.18 10.05 -8.47
CA ASP A 60 -12.08 9.79 -7.55
C ASP A 60 -11.88 10.95 -6.56
N ALA A 61 -11.64 10.61 -5.29
CA ALA A 61 -11.31 11.60 -4.27
C ALA A 61 -9.88 12.14 -4.42
N VAL A 62 -8.96 11.34 -4.95
CA VAL A 62 -7.57 11.72 -5.19
C VAL A 62 -7.37 11.95 -6.68
N LYS A 63 -7.16 13.22 -7.05
CA LYS A 63 -6.96 13.67 -8.45
C LYS A 63 -5.52 13.55 -8.94
N VAL A 64 -4.75 12.63 -8.35
CA VAL A 64 -3.33 12.42 -8.67
C VAL A 64 -3.15 10.99 -9.19
N PHE A 65 -2.55 10.87 -10.34
CA PHE A 65 -2.10 9.60 -10.91
C PHE A 65 -0.84 9.82 -11.75
N PRO A 66 -0.03 8.77 -11.98
CA PRO A 66 1.30 8.92 -12.53
C PRO A 66 1.30 9.45 -13.97
N ASN A 67 2.34 10.21 -14.30
CA ASN A 67 2.62 10.62 -15.67
C ASN A 67 2.82 9.39 -16.56
N PRO A 68 2.36 9.39 -17.80
CA PRO A 68 2.60 8.27 -18.72
C PRO A 68 4.10 7.98 -18.85
N PHE A 69 4.45 6.70 -18.78
CA PHE A 69 5.81 6.22 -18.94
C PHE A 69 5.81 4.77 -19.44
N ASN A 70 6.68 4.47 -20.38
CA ASN A 70 6.91 3.12 -20.89
C ASN A 70 8.40 2.79 -20.78
N PRO A 71 8.82 1.90 -19.88
CA PRO A 71 10.22 1.57 -19.66
C PRO A 71 10.92 0.93 -20.87
N LEU A 72 10.15 0.44 -21.88
CA LEU A 72 10.71 -0.13 -23.11
C LEU A 72 11.12 0.93 -24.13
N THR A 73 10.49 2.11 -24.11
CA THR A 73 10.69 3.14 -25.15
C THR A 73 11.21 4.46 -24.59
N ASP A 74 10.85 4.78 -23.36
CA ASP A 74 11.16 6.06 -22.75
C ASP A 74 12.49 5.98 -21.99
N LYS A 75 13.28 7.05 -22.10
CA LYS A 75 14.53 7.14 -21.34
C LYS A 75 14.29 7.79 -20.00
N LEU A 76 14.85 7.20 -18.97
CA LEU A 76 14.95 7.85 -17.66
C LEU A 76 15.91 9.04 -17.75
N PRO A 77 15.55 10.22 -17.21
CA PRO A 77 16.52 11.27 -16.98
C PRO A 77 17.65 10.80 -16.06
N GLU A 78 18.86 11.25 -16.30
CA GLU A 78 20.04 10.81 -15.54
C GLU A 78 19.88 10.95 -14.02
N HIS A 79 19.25 12.03 -13.56
CA HIS A 79 19.04 12.25 -12.13
C HIS A 79 18.05 11.25 -11.51
N ILE A 80 17.05 10.76 -12.27
CA ILE A 80 16.13 9.72 -11.81
C ILE A 80 16.75 8.34 -11.89
N ASP A 81 17.52 8.08 -12.95
CA ASP A 81 18.27 6.82 -13.07
C ASP A 81 19.24 6.64 -11.90
N LYS A 82 19.89 7.71 -11.43
CA LYS A 82 20.72 7.74 -10.22
C LYS A 82 19.93 7.45 -8.94
N GLU A 83 18.65 7.87 -8.85
CA GLU A 83 17.80 7.54 -7.69
C GLU A 83 17.51 6.03 -7.63
N PHE A 84 17.29 5.37 -8.76
CA PHE A 84 17.19 3.91 -8.80
C PHE A 84 18.48 3.23 -8.32
N ASP A 85 19.65 3.72 -8.78
CA ASP A 85 20.94 3.18 -8.33
C ASP A 85 21.17 3.40 -6.83
N ARG A 86 20.80 4.58 -6.32
CA ARG A 86 20.84 4.91 -4.89
C ARG A 86 19.96 3.98 -4.07
N ALA A 87 18.73 3.72 -4.51
CA ALA A 87 17.82 2.80 -3.83
C ALA A 87 18.38 1.36 -3.80
N VAL A 88 18.94 0.88 -4.92
CA VAL A 88 19.57 -0.46 -4.98
C VAL A 88 20.78 -0.54 -4.05
N ALA A 89 21.62 0.49 -3.99
CA ALA A 89 22.77 0.55 -3.10
C ALA A 89 22.35 0.57 -1.62
N ALA A 90 21.34 1.38 -1.29
CA ALA A 90 20.76 1.47 0.05
C ALA A 90 20.17 0.13 0.51
N ALA A 91 19.43 -0.56 -0.35
CA ALA A 91 18.89 -1.88 -0.08
C ALA A 91 20.02 -2.91 0.21
N LYS A 92 21.10 -2.91 -0.58
CA LYS A 92 22.25 -3.80 -0.37
C LYS A 92 23.00 -3.52 0.93
N SER A 93 23.04 -2.27 1.38
CA SER A 93 23.71 -1.87 2.63
C SER A 93 22.80 -1.96 3.87
N GLY A 94 21.51 -2.24 3.70
CA GLY A 94 20.51 -2.24 4.78
C GLY A 94 20.16 -0.83 5.29
N ASN A 95 20.44 0.22 4.49
CA ASN A 95 20.09 1.59 4.85
C ASN A 95 18.64 1.91 4.45
N GLU A 96 17.69 1.55 5.32
CA GLU A 96 16.25 1.69 5.08
C GLU A 96 15.83 3.15 4.85
N ALA A 97 16.37 4.09 5.62
CA ALA A 97 16.01 5.50 5.50
C ALA A 97 16.37 6.06 4.11
N GLU A 98 17.54 5.74 3.60
CA GLU A 98 17.98 6.16 2.28
C GLU A 98 17.22 5.44 1.16
N LEU A 99 16.90 4.15 1.34
CA LEU A 99 16.06 3.39 0.41
C LEU A 99 14.69 4.07 0.24
N ILE A 100 14.03 4.37 1.35
CA ILE A 100 12.72 5.02 1.34
C ILE A 100 12.79 6.41 0.69
N ASP A 101 13.80 7.21 1.02
CA ASP A 101 13.95 8.55 0.44
C ASP A 101 14.17 8.50 -1.09
N ALA A 102 15.02 7.58 -1.57
CA ALA A 102 15.22 7.37 -3.00
C ALA A 102 13.94 6.90 -3.72
N CYS A 103 13.20 5.95 -3.12
CA CYS A 103 11.91 5.51 -3.67
C CYS A 103 10.91 6.66 -3.74
N HIS A 104 10.81 7.49 -2.70
CA HIS A 104 9.95 8.67 -2.70
C HIS A 104 10.38 9.72 -3.75
N ALA A 105 11.67 9.86 -4.04
CA ALA A 105 12.15 10.74 -5.12
C ALA A 105 11.66 10.24 -6.48
N ILE A 106 11.74 8.93 -6.74
CA ILE A 106 11.24 8.29 -7.95
C ILE A 106 9.71 8.48 -8.06
N GLU A 107 8.95 8.20 -7.00
CA GLU A 107 7.50 8.36 -6.98
C GLU A 107 7.07 9.81 -7.26
N ARG A 108 7.75 10.77 -6.65
CA ARG A 108 7.49 12.21 -6.90
C ARG A 108 7.74 12.61 -8.35
N TYR A 109 8.83 12.11 -8.94
CA TYR A 109 9.14 12.41 -10.35
C TYR A 109 8.03 11.93 -11.28
N PHE A 110 7.55 10.72 -11.07
CA PHE A 110 6.48 10.15 -11.89
C PHE A 110 5.08 10.62 -11.49
N ASN A 111 4.96 11.47 -10.48
CA ASN A 111 3.67 11.96 -9.97
C ASN A 111 2.77 10.84 -9.44
N PHE A 112 3.34 9.81 -8.80
CA PHE A 112 2.53 8.84 -8.08
C PHE A 112 1.83 9.48 -6.87
N PRO A 113 0.64 8.99 -6.46
CA PRO A 113 0.01 9.38 -5.21
C PRO A 113 0.97 9.17 -4.04
N LYS A 114 1.00 10.13 -3.11
CA LYS A 114 1.87 10.02 -1.93
C LYS A 114 1.51 8.79 -1.11
N PRO A 115 2.50 8.05 -0.60
CA PRO A 115 2.25 6.94 0.31
C PRO A 115 1.58 7.45 1.59
N ASN A 116 0.72 6.61 2.17
CA ASN A 116 0.06 6.94 3.42
C ASN A 116 0.93 6.43 4.59
N GLU A 117 1.57 7.36 5.31
CA GLU A 117 2.45 7.00 6.44
C GLU A 117 1.75 6.19 7.54
N LEU A 118 0.45 6.40 7.77
CA LEU A 118 -0.30 5.61 8.75
C LEU A 118 -0.43 4.16 8.31
N VAL A 119 -0.65 3.93 7.01
CA VAL A 119 -0.71 2.57 6.41
C VAL A 119 0.65 1.89 6.52
N GLN A 120 1.73 2.60 6.19
CA GLN A 120 3.10 2.08 6.30
C GLN A 120 3.47 1.73 7.75
N LYS A 121 3.23 2.65 8.70
CA LYS A 121 3.53 2.43 10.13
C LYS A 121 2.70 1.33 10.77
N ALA A 122 1.49 1.09 10.28
CA ALA A 122 0.62 0.02 10.76
C ALA A 122 0.86 -1.32 10.05
N GLU A 123 1.71 -1.35 9.02
CA GLU A 123 2.04 -2.55 8.21
C GLU A 123 0.78 -3.26 7.69
N ILE A 124 -0.19 -2.50 7.18
CA ILE A 124 -1.47 -3.03 6.73
C ILE A 124 -1.65 -2.92 5.21
N PRO A 125 -2.44 -3.84 4.61
CA PRO A 125 -2.85 -3.71 3.21
C PRO A 125 -3.72 -2.47 2.98
N GLY A 126 -3.56 -1.82 1.82
CA GLY A 126 -4.36 -0.64 1.44
C GLY A 126 -5.87 -0.89 1.48
N GLY A 127 -6.32 -2.09 1.09
CA GLY A 127 -7.73 -2.48 1.18
C GLY A 127 -8.27 -2.53 2.62
N MET A 128 -7.45 -2.91 3.59
CA MET A 128 -7.81 -2.84 5.02
C MET A 128 -8.03 -1.40 5.46
N TYR A 129 -7.13 -0.49 5.08
CA TYR A 129 -7.26 0.94 5.38
C TYR A 129 -8.54 1.54 4.81
N THR A 130 -8.83 1.30 3.53
CA THR A 130 -10.04 1.84 2.88
C THR A 130 -11.33 1.32 3.50
N ASN A 131 -11.37 0.05 3.90
CA ASN A 131 -12.50 -0.53 4.63
C ASN A 131 -12.68 0.11 6.01
N MET A 132 -11.60 0.34 6.76
CA MET A 132 -11.67 1.02 8.07
C MET A 132 -12.18 2.46 7.93
N VAL A 133 -11.70 3.20 6.92
CA VAL A 133 -12.19 4.56 6.63
C VAL A 133 -13.68 4.55 6.30
N ALA A 134 -14.14 3.62 5.46
CA ALA A 134 -15.55 3.48 5.11
C ALA A 134 -16.43 3.16 6.34
N GLN A 135 -16.00 2.23 7.18
CA GLN A 135 -16.69 1.88 8.44
C GLN A 135 -16.79 3.09 9.37
N LEU A 136 -15.69 3.82 9.57
CA LEU A 136 -15.68 4.98 10.46
C LEU A 136 -16.53 6.14 9.93
N LYS A 137 -16.61 6.34 8.62
CA LYS A 137 -17.53 7.30 8.00
C LYS A 137 -19.00 6.93 8.29
N GLN A 138 -19.37 5.65 8.15
CA GLN A 138 -20.72 5.19 8.47
C GLN A 138 -21.08 5.41 9.95
N LEU A 139 -20.10 5.25 10.84
CA LEU A 139 -20.25 5.48 12.28
C LEU A 139 -20.11 6.95 12.69
N LYS A 140 -19.83 7.86 11.77
CA LYS A 140 -19.50 9.29 12.02
C LYS A 140 -18.39 9.44 13.08
N ALA A 141 -17.38 8.60 12.99
CA ALA A 141 -16.32 8.44 13.96
C ALA A 141 -14.91 8.53 13.34
N GLU A 142 -14.75 9.29 12.25
CA GLU A 142 -13.49 9.40 11.50
C GLU A 142 -12.33 9.89 12.38
N SER A 143 -12.64 10.65 13.42
CA SER A 143 -11.64 11.18 14.37
C SER A 143 -10.85 10.10 15.12
N ILE A 144 -11.31 8.85 15.13
CA ILE A 144 -10.62 7.75 15.81
C ILE A 144 -9.75 6.90 14.87
N LEU A 145 -9.70 7.21 13.58
CA LEU A 145 -8.96 6.42 12.59
C LEU A 145 -7.50 6.20 13.02
N GLU A 146 -6.81 7.27 13.40
CA GLU A 146 -5.39 7.18 13.83
C GLU A 146 -5.23 6.29 15.08
N SER A 147 -6.15 6.42 16.04
CA SER A 147 -6.14 5.58 17.25
C SER A 147 -6.39 4.10 16.92
N ALA A 148 -7.33 3.82 16.03
CA ALA A 148 -7.60 2.46 15.56
C ALA A 148 -6.39 1.86 14.82
N MET A 149 -5.75 2.65 13.94
CA MET A 149 -4.54 2.23 13.21
C MET A 149 -3.40 1.85 14.16
N LYS A 150 -3.17 2.64 15.21
CA LYS A 150 -2.15 2.36 16.25
C LYS A 150 -2.42 1.09 17.03
N LEU A 151 -3.68 0.64 17.12
CA LEU A 151 -4.06 -0.57 17.84
C LEU A 151 -3.94 -1.85 16.98
N ILE A 152 -3.84 -1.73 15.66
CA ILE A 152 -3.80 -2.90 14.76
C ILE A 152 -2.67 -3.88 15.12
N PRO A 153 -1.42 -3.47 15.35
CA PRO A 153 -0.35 -4.41 15.70
C PRO A 153 -0.67 -5.19 16.98
N ARG A 154 -1.27 -4.53 17.97
CA ARG A 154 -1.70 -5.17 19.21
C ARG A 154 -2.84 -6.15 19.00
N VAL A 155 -3.90 -5.74 18.31
CA VAL A 155 -5.05 -6.60 18.02
C VAL A 155 -4.66 -7.81 17.17
N ARG A 156 -3.73 -7.61 16.21
CA ARG A 156 -3.17 -8.69 15.41
C ARG A 156 -2.38 -9.70 16.26
N LEU A 157 -1.58 -9.19 17.20
CA LEU A 157 -0.83 -10.04 18.15
C LEU A 157 -1.78 -10.86 19.00
N ASP A 158 -2.81 -10.23 19.57
CA ASP A 158 -3.81 -10.88 20.41
C ASP A 158 -4.64 -11.91 19.64
N ALA A 159 -4.75 -11.77 18.31
CA ALA A 159 -5.38 -12.73 17.41
C ALA A 159 -4.47 -13.90 16.97
N GLY A 160 -3.24 -13.98 17.47
CA GLY A 160 -2.30 -15.05 17.09
C GLY A 160 -1.50 -14.75 15.80
N LEU A 161 -1.32 -13.48 15.46
CA LEU A 161 -0.56 -13.02 14.29
C LEU A 161 -1.06 -13.56 12.94
N PRO A 162 -2.37 -13.54 12.66
CA PRO A 162 -2.87 -14.00 11.37
C PRO A 162 -2.29 -13.15 10.23
N PRO A 163 -2.13 -13.73 9.03
CA PRO A 163 -1.79 -12.95 7.85
C PRO A 163 -2.90 -11.93 7.57
N LEU A 164 -2.52 -10.68 7.26
CA LEU A 164 -3.48 -9.60 6.97
C LEU A 164 -3.97 -9.65 5.52
N VAL A 165 -4.64 -10.73 5.17
CA VAL A 165 -5.33 -10.93 3.89
C VAL A 165 -6.83 -11.05 4.13
N THR A 166 -7.65 -10.93 3.09
CA THR A 166 -9.11 -11.14 3.21
C THR A 166 -9.42 -12.61 3.54
N PRO A 167 -10.23 -12.91 4.56
CA PRO A 167 -11.04 -12.00 5.38
C PRO A 167 -10.37 -11.52 6.69
N THR A 168 -9.21 -12.05 7.08
CA THR A 168 -8.59 -11.81 8.39
C THR A 168 -8.22 -10.34 8.61
N SER A 169 -7.75 -9.64 7.57
CA SER A 169 -7.47 -8.20 7.64
C SER A 169 -8.70 -7.37 8.00
N GLN A 170 -9.87 -7.74 7.48
CA GLN A 170 -11.13 -7.05 7.79
C GLN A 170 -11.56 -7.32 9.24
N ILE A 171 -11.40 -8.55 9.73
CA ILE A 171 -11.76 -8.94 11.11
C ILE A 171 -10.87 -8.19 12.11
N VAL A 172 -9.56 -8.18 11.88
CA VAL A 172 -8.59 -7.47 12.74
C VAL A 172 -8.83 -5.97 12.69
N GLY A 173 -9.08 -5.39 11.51
CA GLY A 173 -9.38 -3.96 11.34
C GLY A 173 -10.65 -3.53 12.06
N ALA A 174 -11.74 -4.29 11.90
CA ALA A 174 -13.00 -4.01 12.59
C ALA A 174 -12.85 -4.11 14.13
N GLN A 175 -12.09 -5.09 14.61
CA GLN A 175 -11.84 -5.22 16.05
C GLN A 175 -10.97 -4.08 16.58
N ALA A 176 -9.96 -3.60 15.81
CA ALA A 176 -9.16 -2.43 16.19
C ALA A 176 -10.02 -1.17 16.30
N VAL A 177 -11.00 -0.98 15.40
CA VAL A 177 -11.98 0.10 15.48
C VAL A 177 -12.85 -0.03 16.74
N ASN A 178 -13.36 -1.23 17.06
CA ASN A 178 -14.13 -1.46 18.29
C ASN A 178 -13.32 -1.14 19.55
N CYS A 179 -12.06 -1.57 19.60
CA CYS A 179 -11.18 -1.27 20.74
C CYS A 179 -10.90 0.24 20.87
N ALA A 180 -10.70 0.94 19.75
CA ALA A 180 -10.52 2.40 19.78
C ALA A 180 -11.78 3.14 20.26
N LEU A 181 -12.97 2.66 19.89
CA LEU A 181 -14.25 3.17 20.39
C LEU A 181 -14.43 2.88 21.88
N ASP A 182 -14.08 1.68 22.35
CA ASP A 182 -14.12 1.33 23.76
C ASP A 182 -13.28 2.29 24.59
N ILE A 183 -12.02 2.50 24.19
CA ILE A 183 -11.10 3.43 24.87
C ILE A 183 -11.62 4.87 24.84
N LYS A 184 -12.12 5.34 23.71
CA LYS A 184 -12.73 6.68 23.60
C LYS A 184 -13.89 6.87 24.56
N ASN A 185 -14.66 5.80 24.82
CA ASN A 185 -15.80 5.81 25.73
C ASN A 185 -15.44 5.46 27.18
N GLY A 186 -14.14 5.46 27.52
CA GLY A 186 -13.66 5.17 28.89
C GLY A 186 -13.77 3.71 29.28
N LYS A 187 -13.94 2.79 28.33
CA LYS A 187 -14.04 1.34 28.57
C LYS A 187 -12.69 0.67 28.30
N PRO A 188 -12.37 -0.46 28.93
CA PRO A 188 -11.20 -1.25 28.60
C PRO A 188 -11.30 -1.81 27.18
N MET A 189 -10.14 -2.07 26.54
CA MET A 189 -10.08 -2.78 25.26
C MET A 189 -10.86 -4.09 25.36
N TYR A 190 -11.48 -4.49 24.23
CA TYR A 190 -12.28 -5.71 24.12
C TYR A 190 -13.57 -5.71 24.97
N SER A 191 -14.08 -4.55 25.40
CA SER A 191 -15.43 -4.44 25.95
C SER A 191 -16.49 -4.77 24.89
N ASN A 192 -16.16 -4.53 23.62
CA ASN A 192 -16.99 -4.91 22.48
C ASN A 192 -16.18 -5.79 21.52
N VAL A 193 -16.45 -7.09 21.53
CA VAL A 193 -15.76 -8.08 20.70
C VAL A 193 -16.74 -8.64 19.67
N SER A 194 -16.34 -8.62 18.40
CA SER A 194 -17.14 -9.21 17.33
C SER A 194 -17.09 -10.75 17.36
N ASN A 195 -18.18 -11.40 16.99
CA ASN A 195 -18.21 -12.86 16.87
C ASN A 195 -17.16 -13.39 15.87
N GLN A 196 -16.89 -12.63 14.82
CA GLN A 196 -15.88 -12.99 13.83
C GLN A 196 -14.48 -12.98 14.44
N PHE A 197 -14.16 -12.01 15.30
CA PHE A 197 -12.88 -11.96 16.02
C PHE A 197 -12.76 -13.11 17.03
N VAL A 198 -13.84 -13.41 17.77
CA VAL A 198 -13.88 -14.57 18.68
C VAL A 198 -13.59 -15.87 17.93
N ASN A 199 -14.22 -16.06 16.76
CA ASN A 199 -14.00 -17.25 15.94
C ASN A 199 -12.58 -17.31 15.39
N LEU A 200 -12.01 -16.17 14.97
CA LEU A 200 -10.63 -16.09 14.49
C LEU A 200 -9.63 -16.53 15.59
N VAL A 201 -9.85 -16.10 16.84
CA VAL A 201 -8.96 -16.44 17.96
C VAL A 201 -9.10 -17.91 18.39
N LYS A 202 -10.25 -18.52 18.17
CA LYS A 202 -10.48 -19.93 18.51
C LYS A 202 -9.88 -20.91 17.49
N GLY A 203 -9.61 -20.50 16.27
CA GLY A 203 -9.14 -21.33 15.16
C GLY A 203 -10.25 -21.89 14.31
#